data_125eb31103efde15f04b3002b3822e2b
#
_entry.id   125eb31103efde15f04b3002b3822e2b
#
_cell.length_a   1.000
_cell.length_b   1.000
_cell.length_c   1.000
_cell.angle_alpha   90.00
_cell.angle_beta   90.00
_cell.angle_gamma   90.00
#
_symmetry.space_group_name_H-M   'P 1'
#
loop_
_entity.id
_entity.type
_entity.pdbx_description
1 polymer ?
#
loop_
_entity_poly.entity_id
_entity_poly.type
_entity_poly.pdbx_seq_one_letter_code
_entity_poly.pdbx_strand_id
1 'polypeptide(L)'
;MWNLKGWIKQQESNMLELIETLVNIDSGSYIKQGIDKVGNVLSGEYAKIDFETEVHEQQKLGNNLLIRHREAVNPEILLIAHMDTVFGEGTVAGRPFSREGDYAYGPGVIDMKASHATTLYALKALMESGSEAFKNVELVLNTDEEIGSIASRELIEQVAKTKKCALILEPAQNGHLVSERKGGGKYFLKVHGKSAHAGISAIEELARKILKLHALTDWEKGINVNVGLISGGTSVNTIAPFAEAAIDVRIETWEDGDTVDSAIKEICSYSEIPGTRLELTGNITRPAWNLTAEAEALIAIITEEGQKNGLELLHEKSGGGSDANLTSFAGIPSIDGLGPVGADAHQESEYLYIPSLAERTLLLANVIERLSSK
;
A
#
# COMPACT_ATOMS: atom_id res chain seq x y z
N MET A 1 -37.91 0.79 9.94
CA MET A 1 -36.76 1.12 9.08
C MET A 1 -35.54 0.45 9.71
N TRP A 2 -34.83 -0.39 9.00
CA TRP A 2 -33.65 -1.10 9.53
C TRP A 2 -32.55 -0.09 9.91
N ASN A 3 -31.90 -0.32 11.07
CA ASN A 3 -30.94 0.65 11.62
C ASN A 3 -29.49 0.14 11.35
N LEU A 4 -28.99 0.42 10.15
CA LEU A 4 -27.64 0.06 9.71
C LEU A 4 -26.56 0.50 10.72
N LYS A 5 -26.60 1.76 11.13
CA LYS A 5 -25.64 2.32 12.11
C LYS A 5 -25.70 1.59 13.46
N GLY A 6 -26.89 1.27 13.94
CA GLY A 6 -27.08 0.53 15.20
C GLY A 6 -26.55 -0.89 15.11
N TRP A 7 -26.79 -1.58 14.01
CA TRP A 7 -26.28 -2.94 13.79
C TRP A 7 -24.74 -2.96 13.73
N ILE A 8 -24.13 -2.08 12.93
CA ILE A 8 -22.66 -1.99 12.82
C ILE A 8 -22.04 -1.75 14.21
N LYS A 9 -22.62 -0.86 15.02
CA LYS A 9 -22.12 -0.56 16.36
C LYS A 9 -22.14 -1.79 17.27
N GLN A 10 -23.12 -2.67 17.11
CA GLN A 10 -23.20 -3.94 17.86
C GLN A 10 -22.13 -4.94 17.42
N GLN A 11 -21.53 -4.78 16.23
CA GLN A 11 -20.48 -5.66 15.70
C GLN A 11 -19.06 -5.25 16.14
N GLU A 12 -18.87 -4.16 16.87
CA GLU A 12 -17.55 -3.65 17.25
C GLU A 12 -16.66 -4.72 17.91
N SER A 13 -17.23 -5.50 18.86
CA SER A 13 -16.48 -6.58 19.51
C SER A 13 -16.05 -7.67 18.52
N ASN A 14 -16.93 -8.04 17.58
CA ASN A 14 -16.63 -9.04 16.57
C ASN A 14 -15.56 -8.52 15.58
N MET A 15 -15.60 -7.22 15.23
CA MET A 15 -14.55 -6.59 14.43
C MET A 15 -13.20 -6.64 15.15
N LEU A 16 -13.17 -6.32 16.45
CA LEU A 16 -11.95 -6.35 17.27
C LEU A 16 -11.40 -7.78 17.42
N GLU A 17 -12.23 -8.79 17.58
CA GLU A 17 -11.79 -10.20 17.62
C GLU A 17 -11.12 -10.63 16.30
N LEU A 18 -11.66 -10.21 15.16
CA LEU A 18 -11.03 -10.45 13.88
C LEU A 18 -9.70 -9.71 13.77
N ILE A 19 -9.66 -8.43 14.15
CA ILE A 19 -8.43 -7.63 14.13
C ILE A 19 -7.36 -8.27 15.03
N GLU A 20 -7.70 -8.67 16.26
CA GLU A 20 -6.80 -9.37 17.18
C GLU A 20 -6.23 -10.64 16.54
N THR A 21 -7.09 -11.44 15.89
CA THR A 21 -6.68 -12.66 15.20
C THR A 21 -5.65 -12.34 14.10
N LEU A 22 -5.90 -11.32 13.29
CA LEU A 22 -5.01 -10.93 12.18
C LEU A 22 -3.71 -10.31 12.70
N VAL A 23 -3.79 -9.44 13.70
CA VAL A 23 -2.62 -8.74 14.29
C VAL A 23 -1.66 -9.73 14.93
N ASN A 24 -2.17 -10.78 15.57
CA ASN A 24 -1.36 -11.82 16.21
C ASN A 24 -0.75 -12.84 15.22
N ILE A 25 -0.71 -12.50 13.91
CA ILE A 25 0.01 -13.25 12.89
C ILE A 25 1.13 -12.35 12.34
N ASP A 26 2.39 -12.77 12.47
CA ASP A 26 3.50 -12.11 11.77
C ASP A 26 3.31 -12.24 10.25
N SER A 27 3.06 -11.13 9.56
CA SER A 27 2.75 -11.10 8.12
C SER A 27 3.60 -10.09 7.35
N GLY A 28 4.87 -9.92 7.72
CA GLY A 28 5.79 -9.10 6.94
C GLY A 28 5.88 -9.58 5.49
N SER A 29 6.11 -8.67 4.52
CA SER A 29 6.04 -8.96 3.06
C SER A 29 6.84 -10.19 2.63
N TYR A 30 7.93 -10.51 3.35
CA TYR A 30 8.76 -11.69 3.06
C TYR A 30 8.41 -12.93 3.90
N ILE A 31 7.37 -12.87 4.73
CA ILE A 31 6.91 -13.97 5.59
C ILE A 31 5.71 -14.66 4.92
N LYS A 32 5.97 -15.35 3.80
CA LYS A 32 4.91 -16.01 3.00
C LYS A 32 3.91 -16.79 3.85
N GLN A 33 4.40 -17.64 4.76
CA GLN A 33 3.52 -18.48 5.60
C GLN A 33 2.60 -17.66 6.51
N GLY A 34 3.07 -16.51 6.98
CA GLY A 34 2.27 -15.61 7.81
C GLY A 34 1.18 -14.92 6.97
N ILE A 35 1.53 -14.40 5.81
CA ILE A 35 0.57 -13.77 4.90
C ILE A 35 -0.49 -14.79 4.44
N ASP A 36 -0.07 -15.99 4.06
CA ASP A 36 -1.01 -17.07 3.67
C ASP A 36 -1.95 -17.45 4.83
N LYS A 37 -1.49 -17.39 6.10
CA LYS A 37 -2.37 -17.57 7.27
C LYS A 37 -3.41 -16.44 7.38
N VAL A 38 -3.00 -15.19 7.20
CA VAL A 38 -3.92 -14.04 7.15
C VAL A 38 -4.96 -14.25 6.05
N GLY A 39 -4.51 -14.61 4.84
CA GLY A 39 -5.38 -14.90 3.70
C GLY A 39 -6.37 -16.04 3.98
N ASN A 40 -5.94 -17.10 4.64
CA ASN A 40 -6.81 -18.22 5.01
C ASN A 40 -7.89 -17.81 6.03
N VAL A 41 -7.54 -16.98 7.03
CA VAL A 41 -8.52 -16.46 7.99
C VAL A 41 -9.56 -15.61 7.24
N LEU A 42 -9.12 -14.68 6.40
CA LEU A 42 -10.01 -13.80 5.63
C LEU A 42 -10.89 -14.59 4.66
N SER A 43 -10.33 -15.51 3.88
CA SER A 43 -11.11 -16.38 2.98
C SER A 43 -12.17 -17.17 3.74
N GLY A 44 -11.85 -17.67 4.94
CA GLY A 44 -12.80 -18.35 5.80
C GLY A 44 -13.94 -17.46 6.30
N GLU A 45 -13.66 -16.20 6.62
CA GLU A 45 -14.67 -15.22 7.02
C GLU A 45 -15.58 -14.81 5.85
N TYR A 46 -15.01 -14.59 4.66
CA TYR A 46 -15.76 -14.28 3.44
C TYR A 46 -16.63 -15.46 2.98
N ALA A 47 -16.15 -16.69 3.11
CA ALA A 47 -16.92 -17.89 2.78
C ALA A 47 -18.20 -18.05 3.63
N LYS A 48 -18.21 -17.57 4.89
CA LYS A 48 -19.39 -17.57 5.78
C LYS A 48 -20.53 -16.67 5.26
N ILE A 49 -20.24 -15.79 4.34
CA ILE A 49 -21.18 -14.85 3.70
C ILE A 49 -21.26 -15.06 2.19
N ASP A 50 -21.04 -16.29 1.74
CA ASP A 50 -21.19 -16.72 0.36
C ASP A 50 -20.29 -16.00 -0.66
N PHE A 51 -19.15 -15.45 -0.22
CA PHE A 51 -18.11 -14.96 -1.11
C PHE A 51 -17.13 -16.11 -1.42
N GLU A 52 -16.72 -16.17 -2.66
CA GLU A 52 -15.75 -17.12 -3.19
C GLU A 52 -14.38 -16.47 -3.33
N THR A 53 -13.33 -17.21 -3.03
CA THR A 53 -11.95 -16.77 -3.13
C THR A 53 -11.23 -17.50 -4.24
N GLU A 54 -10.72 -16.76 -5.21
CA GLU A 54 -9.77 -17.24 -6.21
C GLU A 54 -8.35 -16.92 -5.70
N VAL A 55 -7.50 -17.94 -5.61
CA VAL A 55 -6.13 -17.82 -5.10
C VAL A 55 -5.16 -17.70 -6.26
N HIS A 56 -4.41 -16.60 -6.30
CA HIS A 56 -3.31 -16.35 -7.23
C HIS A 56 -1.98 -16.70 -6.55
N GLU A 57 -1.51 -17.92 -6.79
CA GLU A 57 -0.32 -18.46 -6.12
C GLU A 57 0.96 -17.70 -6.45
N GLN A 58 1.76 -17.44 -5.43
CA GLN A 58 3.07 -16.83 -5.50
C GLN A 58 4.12 -17.78 -4.92
N GLN A 59 5.32 -17.83 -5.51
CA GLN A 59 6.36 -18.74 -5.03
C GLN A 59 7.12 -18.23 -3.80
N LYS A 60 7.37 -16.92 -3.73
CA LYS A 60 8.24 -16.31 -2.71
C LYS A 60 7.48 -15.43 -1.72
N LEU A 61 6.44 -14.79 -2.19
CA LEU A 61 5.58 -13.92 -1.39
C LEU A 61 4.28 -14.65 -1.03
N GLY A 62 3.42 -14.05 -0.21
CA GLY A 62 2.09 -14.58 0.07
C GLY A 62 1.23 -14.68 -1.21
N ASN A 63 0.21 -15.50 -1.18
CA ASN A 63 -0.72 -15.65 -2.30
C ASN A 63 -1.70 -14.47 -2.34
N ASN A 64 -1.86 -13.85 -3.51
CA ASN A 64 -2.89 -12.83 -3.70
C ASN A 64 -4.27 -13.48 -3.80
N LEU A 65 -5.30 -12.79 -3.33
CA LEU A 65 -6.67 -13.29 -3.32
C LEU A 65 -7.57 -12.36 -4.11
N LEU A 66 -8.41 -12.94 -4.97
CA LEU A 66 -9.51 -12.25 -5.63
C LEU A 66 -10.81 -12.80 -5.06
N ILE A 67 -11.62 -11.92 -4.44
CA ILE A 67 -12.79 -12.32 -3.65
C ILE A 67 -14.03 -11.60 -4.18
N ARG A 68 -15.10 -12.36 -4.45
CA ARG A 68 -16.40 -11.84 -4.87
C ARG A 68 -17.53 -12.73 -4.39
N HIS A 69 -18.72 -12.16 -4.27
CA HIS A 69 -19.90 -12.97 -3.96
C HIS A 69 -20.21 -13.94 -5.11
N ARG A 70 -20.59 -15.17 -4.79
CA ARG A 70 -20.85 -16.23 -5.79
C ARG A 70 -21.94 -15.88 -6.81
N GLU A 71 -22.84 -14.97 -6.48
CA GLU A 71 -23.89 -14.47 -7.38
C GLU A 71 -23.51 -13.15 -8.09
N ALA A 72 -22.28 -12.66 -7.90
CA ALA A 72 -21.82 -11.45 -8.56
C ALA A 72 -21.73 -11.64 -10.07
N VAL A 73 -22.30 -10.71 -10.82
CA VAL A 73 -22.23 -10.69 -12.29
C VAL A 73 -21.59 -9.37 -12.71
N ASN A 74 -20.35 -9.42 -13.18
CA ASN A 74 -19.57 -8.25 -13.60
C ASN A 74 -19.54 -7.12 -12.54
N PRO A 75 -19.02 -7.38 -11.33
CA PRO A 75 -18.96 -6.37 -10.29
C PRO A 75 -18.14 -5.15 -10.76
N GLU A 76 -18.64 -3.95 -10.50
CA GLU A 76 -18.11 -2.69 -11.04
C GLU A 76 -17.23 -1.93 -10.05
N ILE A 77 -17.27 -2.27 -8.75
CA ILE A 77 -16.52 -1.62 -7.67
C ILE A 77 -15.36 -2.52 -7.28
N LEU A 78 -14.13 -2.00 -7.37
CA LEU A 78 -12.94 -2.66 -6.87
C LEU A 78 -12.62 -2.16 -5.47
N LEU A 79 -12.48 -3.08 -4.52
CA LEU A 79 -11.87 -2.80 -3.21
C LEU A 79 -10.47 -3.41 -3.18
N ILE A 80 -9.49 -2.68 -2.63
CA ILE A 80 -8.13 -3.19 -2.47
C ILE A 80 -7.67 -3.02 -1.03
N ALA A 81 -7.09 -4.08 -0.48
CA ALA A 81 -6.41 -4.08 0.81
C ALA A 81 -5.21 -5.03 0.77
N HIS A 82 -4.13 -4.70 1.46
CA HIS A 82 -2.98 -5.57 1.57
C HIS A 82 -2.99 -6.39 2.87
N MET A 83 -2.38 -7.57 2.82
CA MET A 83 -2.27 -8.50 3.94
C MET A 83 -0.88 -8.49 4.59
N ASP A 84 0.10 -7.92 3.91
CA ASP A 84 1.47 -7.79 4.42
C ASP A 84 1.63 -6.59 5.36
N THR A 85 2.76 -6.54 6.03
CA THR A 85 3.19 -5.44 6.90
C THR A 85 4.70 -5.24 6.77
N VAL A 86 5.21 -4.10 7.23
CA VAL A 86 6.66 -3.83 7.29
C VAL A 86 7.38 -4.64 8.38
N PHE A 87 6.66 -5.28 9.29
CA PHE A 87 7.24 -5.89 10.49
C PHE A 87 7.80 -7.30 10.23
N GLY A 88 8.98 -7.56 10.80
CA GLY A 88 9.68 -8.83 10.66
C GLY A 88 9.08 -9.97 11.49
N GLU A 89 9.56 -11.19 11.24
CA GLU A 89 9.19 -12.38 11.99
C GLU A 89 9.58 -12.26 13.47
N GLY A 90 8.67 -12.67 14.36
CA GLY A 90 8.84 -12.60 15.82
C GLY A 90 8.38 -11.26 16.43
N THR A 91 7.94 -10.29 15.63
CA THR A 91 7.43 -9.01 16.16
C THR A 91 6.21 -9.22 17.06
N VAL A 92 5.29 -10.10 16.67
CA VAL A 92 4.09 -10.43 17.45
C VAL A 92 4.44 -11.00 18.82
N ALA A 93 5.50 -11.80 18.93
CA ALA A 93 5.92 -12.36 20.21
C ALA A 93 6.34 -11.28 21.22
N GLY A 94 6.93 -10.19 20.76
CA GLY A 94 7.33 -9.05 21.61
C GLY A 94 6.24 -7.98 21.78
N ARG A 95 5.35 -7.87 20.80
CA ARG A 95 4.34 -6.81 20.72
C ARG A 95 3.02 -7.37 20.15
N PRO A 96 2.32 -8.29 20.87
CA PRO A 96 1.04 -8.83 20.45
C PRO A 96 -0.03 -7.74 20.46
N PHE A 97 -1.20 -8.08 19.89
CA PHE A 97 -2.38 -7.22 20.02
C PHE A 97 -2.65 -6.87 21.47
N SER A 98 -2.90 -5.59 21.71
CA SER A 98 -3.31 -5.08 23.02
C SER A 98 -4.32 -3.95 22.87
N ARG A 99 -5.07 -3.70 23.93
CA ARG A 99 -6.09 -2.64 23.96
C ARG A 99 -5.95 -1.81 25.23
N GLU A 100 -6.04 -0.48 25.06
CA GLU A 100 -6.10 0.47 26.16
C GLU A 100 -7.13 1.56 25.87
N GLY A 101 -8.24 1.57 26.62
CA GLY A 101 -9.35 2.49 26.38
C GLY A 101 -9.92 2.36 24.96
N ASP A 102 -9.92 3.48 24.23
CA ASP A 102 -10.40 3.58 22.86
C ASP A 102 -9.32 3.26 21.81
N TYR A 103 -8.19 2.71 22.20
CA TYR A 103 -7.07 2.42 21.30
C TYR A 103 -6.72 0.94 21.33
N ALA A 104 -6.35 0.43 20.13
CA ALA A 104 -5.77 -0.90 19.99
C ALA A 104 -4.39 -0.77 19.31
N TYR A 105 -3.45 -1.62 19.75
CA TYR A 105 -2.04 -1.62 19.36
C TYR A 105 -1.63 -2.99 18.83
N GLY A 106 -0.61 -3.01 18.01
CA GLY A 106 0.00 -4.24 17.51
C GLY A 106 0.49 -4.08 16.06
N PRO A 107 1.32 -5.00 15.54
CA PRO A 107 1.94 -4.87 14.23
C PRO A 107 0.90 -4.95 13.09
N GLY A 108 0.81 -3.86 12.32
CA GLY A 108 -0.14 -3.73 11.22
C GLY A 108 -1.59 -3.54 11.69
N VAL A 109 -1.82 -3.10 12.95
CA VAL A 109 -3.17 -2.90 13.47
C VAL A 109 -3.93 -1.85 12.68
N ILE A 110 -3.26 -0.77 12.27
CA ILE A 110 -3.85 0.26 11.43
C ILE A 110 -3.46 0.09 9.97
N ASP A 111 -2.27 -0.38 9.66
CA ASP A 111 -1.74 -0.57 8.32
C ASP A 111 -1.54 -2.06 8.00
N MET A 112 -2.56 -2.79 7.38
CA MET A 112 -3.95 -2.28 7.31
C MET A 112 -4.95 -3.35 7.78
N LYS A 113 -4.57 -4.13 8.85
CA LYS A 113 -5.38 -5.28 9.33
C LYS A 113 -6.78 -4.87 9.81
N ALA A 114 -6.94 -3.65 10.36
CA ALA A 114 -8.26 -3.15 10.77
C ALA A 114 -9.19 -2.91 9.56
N SER A 115 -8.64 -2.55 8.39
CA SER A 115 -9.41 -2.35 7.17
C SER A 115 -10.08 -3.62 6.66
N HIS A 116 -9.48 -4.79 6.89
CA HIS A 116 -10.12 -6.07 6.55
C HIS A 116 -11.40 -6.30 7.35
N ALA A 117 -11.39 -5.93 8.64
CA ALA A 117 -12.58 -6.05 9.48
C ALA A 117 -13.67 -5.07 9.04
N THR A 118 -13.34 -3.78 8.82
CA THR A 118 -14.33 -2.80 8.35
C THR A 118 -14.95 -3.19 7.02
N THR A 119 -14.16 -3.73 6.10
CA THR A 119 -14.63 -4.19 4.78
C THR A 119 -15.60 -5.36 4.91
N LEU A 120 -15.21 -6.41 5.63
CA LEU A 120 -16.06 -7.57 5.85
C LEU A 120 -17.40 -7.17 6.49
N TYR A 121 -17.35 -6.30 7.51
CA TYR A 121 -18.57 -5.88 8.21
C TYR A 121 -19.39 -4.86 7.43
N ALA A 122 -18.81 -4.11 6.50
CA ALA A 122 -19.58 -3.29 5.55
C ALA A 122 -20.41 -4.16 4.60
N LEU A 123 -19.81 -5.24 4.06
CA LEU A 123 -20.52 -6.19 3.21
C LEU A 123 -21.59 -6.97 3.99
N LYS A 124 -21.30 -7.45 5.21
CA LYS A 124 -22.30 -8.06 6.11
C LYS A 124 -23.47 -7.10 6.38
N ALA A 125 -23.19 -5.83 6.62
CA ALA A 125 -24.20 -4.82 6.90
C ALA A 125 -25.13 -4.58 5.71
N LEU A 126 -24.62 -4.57 4.49
CA LEU A 126 -25.43 -4.51 3.26
C LEU A 126 -26.33 -5.74 3.13
N MET A 127 -25.80 -6.94 3.36
CA MET A 127 -26.60 -8.18 3.31
C MET A 127 -27.72 -8.16 4.34
N GLU A 128 -27.44 -7.83 5.59
CA GLU A 128 -28.41 -7.74 6.68
C GLU A 128 -29.47 -6.66 6.44
N SER A 129 -29.14 -5.60 5.68
CA SER A 129 -30.10 -4.56 5.29
C SER A 129 -31.07 -5.02 4.19
N GLY A 130 -30.77 -6.16 3.55
CA GLY A 130 -31.48 -6.63 2.36
C GLY A 130 -31.05 -5.94 1.06
N SER A 131 -29.93 -5.19 1.08
CA SER A 131 -29.35 -4.62 -0.11
C SER A 131 -28.61 -5.71 -0.94
N GLU A 132 -28.65 -5.60 -2.24
CA GLU A 132 -27.92 -6.44 -3.19
C GLU A 132 -26.57 -5.80 -3.62
N ALA A 133 -26.25 -4.61 -3.10
CA ALA A 133 -25.07 -3.83 -3.50
C ALA A 133 -23.73 -4.56 -3.24
N PHE A 134 -23.69 -5.44 -2.26
CA PHE A 134 -22.50 -6.28 -1.99
C PHE A 134 -22.11 -7.18 -3.18
N LYS A 135 -23.05 -7.51 -4.09
CA LYS A 135 -22.77 -8.30 -5.30
C LYS A 135 -22.03 -7.49 -6.37
N ASN A 136 -22.02 -6.16 -6.26
CA ASN A 136 -21.33 -5.26 -7.17
C ASN A 136 -19.88 -4.99 -6.78
N VAL A 137 -19.36 -5.73 -5.81
CA VAL A 137 -18.01 -5.58 -5.24
C VAL A 137 -17.13 -6.76 -5.64
N GLU A 138 -15.91 -6.47 -6.03
CA GLU A 138 -14.80 -7.42 -6.13
C GLU A 138 -13.62 -6.91 -5.31
N LEU A 139 -13.03 -7.79 -4.49
CA LEU A 139 -11.90 -7.49 -3.62
C LEU A 139 -10.61 -8.08 -4.19
N VAL A 140 -9.55 -7.29 -4.21
CA VAL A 140 -8.17 -7.79 -4.32
C VAL A 140 -7.51 -7.64 -2.94
N LEU A 141 -7.05 -8.77 -2.38
CA LEU A 141 -6.19 -8.78 -1.19
C LEU A 141 -4.78 -9.17 -1.65
N ASN A 142 -3.88 -8.21 -1.68
CA ASN A 142 -2.51 -8.42 -2.13
C ASN A 142 -1.54 -8.61 -0.94
N THR A 143 -0.28 -8.91 -1.25
CA THR A 143 0.68 -9.46 -0.29
C THR A 143 2.03 -8.79 -0.30
N ASP A 144 2.16 -7.69 -1.06
CA ASP A 144 3.44 -7.04 -1.32
C ASP A 144 3.30 -5.51 -1.51
N GLU A 145 2.27 -4.90 -0.90
CA GLU A 145 2.07 -3.45 -0.97
C GLU A 145 3.27 -2.72 -0.37
N GLU A 146 3.72 -3.13 0.79
CA GLU A 146 4.81 -2.54 1.58
C GLU A 146 6.18 -2.53 0.87
N ILE A 147 6.30 -3.39 -0.13
CA ILE A 147 7.50 -3.46 -0.99
C ILE A 147 7.25 -2.98 -2.42
N GLY A 148 6.07 -2.39 -2.70
CA GLY A 148 5.76 -1.70 -3.94
C GLY A 148 4.88 -2.48 -4.92
N SER A 149 4.15 -3.50 -4.47
CA SER A 149 3.16 -4.29 -5.24
C SER A 149 3.73 -4.87 -6.54
N ILE A 150 4.99 -5.33 -6.50
CA ILE A 150 5.69 -5.79 -7.71
C ILE A 150 5.07 -7.06 -8.27
N ALA A 151 4.71 -7.99 -7.38
CA ALA A 151 4.13 -9.28 -7.76
C ALA A 151 2.61 -9.22 -7.96
N SER A 152 1.91 -8.33 -7.24
CA SER A 152 0.46 -8.16 -7.34
C SER A 152 0.04 -7.18 -8.44
N ARG A 153 0.95 -6.36 -8.96
CA ARG A 153 0.68 -5.30 -9.93
C ARG A 153 -0.15 -5.77 -11.13
N GLU A 154 0.26 -6.86 -11.76
CA GLU A 154 -0.43 -7.36 -12.96
C GLU A 154 -1.88 -7.73 -12.64
N LEU A 155 -2.12 -8.40 -11.51
CA LEU A 155 -3.48 -8.74 -11.06
C LEU A 155 -4.31 -7.48 -10.81
N ILE A 156 -3.77 -6.51 -10.06
CA ILE A 156 -4.46 -5.26 -9.76
C ILE A 156 -4.84 -4.52 -11.04
N GLU A 157 -3.88 -4.33 -11.97
CA GLU A 157 -4.11 -3.62 -13.23
C GLU A 157 -5.11 -4.37 -14.15
N GLN A 158 -5.08 -5.71 -14.18
CA GLN A 158 -6.03 -6.51 -14.97
C GLN A 158 -7.45 -6.39 -14.42
N VAL A 159 -7.62 -6.56 -13.11
CA VAL A 159 -8.93 -6.44 -12.46
C VAL A 159 -9.46 -5.01 -12.61
N ALA A 160 -8.65 -3.99 -12.34
CA ALA A 160 -9.04 -2.59 -12.44
C ALA A 160 -9.66 -2.23 -13.79
N LYS A 161 -9.10 -2.69 -14.91
CA LYS A 161 -9.60 -2.41 -16.27
C LYS A 161 -11.04 -2.83 -16.52
N THR A 162 -11.60 -3.68 -15.67
CA THR A 162 -13.00 -4.16 -15.77
C THR A 162 -13.95 -3.42 -14.84
N LYS A 163 -13.46 -2.42 -14.08
CA LYS A 163 -14.20 -1.73 -13.02
C LYS A 163 -14.51 -0.29 -13.38
N LYS A 164 -15.52 0.28 -12.73
CA LYS A 164 -15.88 1.70 -12.85
C LYS A 164 -15.09 2.58 -11.88
N CYS A 165 -14.69 2.03 -10.73
CA CYS A 165 -13.90 2.74 -9.74
C CYS A 165 -13.14 1.78 -8.82
N ALA A 166 -12.11 2.30 -8.14
CA ALA A 166 -11.40 1.61 -7.08
C ALA A 166 -11.46 2.40 -5.78
N LEU A 167 -11.72 1.69 -4.70
CA LEU A 167 -11.70 2.18 -3.32
C LEU A 167 -10.59 1.44 -2.58
N ILE A 168 -9.53 2.15 -2.26
CA ILE A 168 -8.37 1.61 -1.57
C ILE A 168 -8.54 1.84 -0.08
N LEU A 169 -8.31 0.79 0.69
CA LEU A 169 -8.73 0.70 2.07
C LEU A 169 -7.59 1.00 3.05
N GLU A 170 -6.58 1.77 2.60
CA GLU A 170 -5.54 2.29 3.48
C GLU A 170 -6.15 3.10 4.63
N PRO A 171 -5.42 3.25 5.74
CA PRO A 171 -5.86 4.08 6.85
C PRO A 171 -6.23 5.50 6.40
N ALA A 172 -7.26 6.05 7.01
CA ALA A 172 -7.63 7.44 6.78
C ALA A 172 -6.54 8.36 7.35
N GLN A 173 -5.88 9.11 6.48
CA GLN A 173 -4.85 10.05 6.87
C GLN A 173 -5.49 11.26 7.58
N ASN A 174 -5.15 11.50 8.86
CA ASN A 174 -5.80 12.54 9.67
C ASN A 174 -7.34 12.47 9.69
N GLY A 175 -7.92 11.31 9.41
CA GLY A 175 -9.37 11.15 9.26
C GLY A 175 -9.90 11.51 7.87
N HIS A 176 -9.04 11.90 6.92
CA HIS A 176 -9.39 12.34 5.56
C HIS A 176 -9.10 11.28 4.50
N LEU A 177 -9.63 11.52 3.31
CA LEU A 177 -9.36 10.72 2.13
C LEU A 177 -8.00 11.10 1.54
N VAL A 178 -7.41 10.20 0.76
CA VAL A 178 -6.25 10.52 -0.09
C VAL A 178 -6.67 10.46 -1.54
N SER A 179 -6.38 11.51 -2.30
CA SER A 179 -6.82 11.69 -3.69
C SER A 179 -5.67 11.76 -4.68
N GLU A 180 -4.44 11.91 -4.18
CA GLU A 180 -3.23 12.00 -4.98
C GLU A 180 -2.05 11.39 -4.23
N ARG A 181 -1.14 10.73 -4.95
CA ARG A 181 0.09 10.19 -4.39
C ARG A 181 1.25 10.35 -5.36
N LYS A 182 2.44 10.64 -4.83
CA LYS A 182 3.65 10.60 -5.64
C LYS A 182 3.91 9.19 -6.17
N GLY A 183 4.47 9.15 -7.37
CA GLY A 183 5.09 7.96 -7.90
C GLY A 183 6.55 7.81 -7.45
N GLY A 184 7.19 6.72 -7.85
CA GLY A 184 8.60 6.55 -7.57
C GLY A 184 9.13 5.13 -7.75
N GLY A 185 10.36 4.94 -7.32
CA GLY A 185 11.05 3.67 -7.40
C GLY A 185 12.31 3.63 -6.57
N LYS A 186 12.94 2.48 -6.57
CA LYS A 186 14.19 2.27 -5.84
C LYS A 186 15.26 1.73 -6.79
N TYR A 187 16.49 2.20 -6.61
CA TYR A 187 17.65 1.70 -7.34
C TYR A 187 18.74 1.29 -6.36
N PHE A 188 19.53 0.31 -6.78
CA PHE A 188 20.69 -0.17 -6.05
C PHE A 188 21.89 -0.11 -6.97
N LEU A 189 22.90 0.67 -6.60
CA LEU A 189 24.14 0.83 -7.34
C LEU A 189 25.25 0.12 -6.60
N LYS A 190 25.86 -0.88 -7.23
CA LYS A 190 27.08 -1.53 -6.76
C LYS A 190 28.26 -1.08 -7.58
N VAL A 191 29.34 -0.77 -6.91
CA VAL A 191 30.60 -0.32 -7.54
C VAL A 191 31.71 -1.27 -7.12
N HIS A 192 32.40 -1.83 -8.11
CA HIS A 192 33.56 -2.69 -7.95
C HIS A 192 34.83 -1.93 -8.35
N GLY A 193 35.79 -1.94 -7.46
CA GLY A 193 37.12 -1.40 -7.66
C GLY A 193 38.18 -2.50 -7.52
N LYS A 194 39.40 -2.12 -7.13
CA LYS A 194 40.51 -3.07 -6.93
C LYS A 194 41.26 -2.69 -5.66
N SER A 195 41.31 -3.62 -4.70
CA SER A 195 42.12 -3.46 -3.49
C SER A 195 43.58 -3.59 -3.79
N ALA A 196 44.39 -2.58 -3.47
CA ALA A 196 45.84 -2.60 -3.45
C ALA A 196 46.38 -1.31 -2.80
N HIS A 197 47.70 -1.20 -2.50
CA HIS A 197 48.31 0.07 -2.06
C HIS A 197 48.21 1.19 -3.12
N ALA A 198 48.12 0.82 -4.41
CA ALA A 198 47.82 1.71 -5.53
C ALA A 198 46.63 1.13 -6.31
N GLY A 199 45.48 0.96 -5.61
CA GLY A 199 44.29 0.31 -6.16
C GLY A 199 43.33 1.31 -6.79
N ILE A 200 42.15 0.82 -7.14
CA ILE A 200 41.06 1.58 -7.77
C ILE A 200 39.91 1.68 -6.78
N SER A 201 39.62 2.89 -6.34
CA SER A 201 38.66 3.12 -5.26
C SER A 201 37.21 3.04 -5.73
N ALA A 202 36.48 2.04 -5.25
CA ALA A 202 35.03 1.96 -5.43
C ALA A 202 34.27 3.08 -4.68
N ILE A 203 34.77 3.49 -3.51
CA ILE A 203 34.15 4.61 -2.73
C ILE A 203 34.28 5.92 -3.49
N GLU A 204 35.45 6.20 -4.13
CA GLU A 204 35.62 7.44 -4.89
C GLU A 204 34.69 7.48 -6.11
N GLU A 205 34.58 6.39 -6.86
CA GLU A 205 33.62 6.29 -7.97
C GLU A 205 32.18 6.51 -7.49
N LEU A 206 31.80 5.81 -6.42
CA LEU A 206 30.45 5.95 -5.84
C LEU A 206 30.17 7.38 -5.38
N ALA A 207 31.12 8.05 -4.74
CA ALA A 207 30.97 9.43 -4.30
C ALA A 207 30.67 10.39 -5.48
N ARG A 208 31.37 10.21 -6.62
CA ARG A 208 31.10 10.99 -7.85
C ARG A 208 29.71 10.73 -8.39
N LYS A 209 29.24 9.47 -8.39
CA LYS A 209 27.88 9.12 -8.82
C LYS A 209 26.82 9.69 -7.88
N ILE A 210 27.02 9.64 -6.57
CA ILE A 210 26.12 10.22 -5.57
C ILE A 210 25.85 11.70 -5.85
N LEU A 211 26.88 12.50 -6.11
CA LEU A 211 26.72 13.92 -6.40
C LEU A 211 25.88 14.16 -7.66
N LYS A 212 26.08 13.36 -8.71
CA LYS A 212 25.30 13.46 -9.95
C LYS A 212 23.86 13.01 -9.77
N LEU A 213 23.63 11.93 -8.99
CA LEU A 213 22.30 11.44 -8.70
C LEU A 213 21.49 12.45 -7.89
N HIS A 214 22.06 13.05 -6.84
CA HIS A 214 21.39 14.10 -6.09
C HIS A 214 21.10 15.35 -6.93
N ALA A 215 21.94 15.67 -7.92
CA ALA A 215 21.72 16.78 -8.84
C ALA A 215 20.50 16.61 -9.78
N LEU A 216 19.92 15.41 -9.86
CA LEU A 216 18.66 15.15 -10.57
C LEU A 216 17.43 15.64 -9.79
N THR A 217 17.58 15.98 -8.50
CA THR A 217 16.48 16.52 -7.70
C THR A 217 16.05 17.88 -8.25
N ASP A 218 14.75 18.01 -8.53
CA ASP A 218 14.11 19.24 -8.99
C ASP A 218 12.87 19.50 -8.11
N TRP A 219 13.05 20.35 -7.11
CA TRP A 219 11.98 20.68 -6.16
C TRP A 219 10.80 21.44 -6.80
N GLU A 220 11.03 22.17 -7.89
CA GLU A 220 9.97 22.89 -8.60
C GLU A 220 9.05 21.91 -9.35
N LYS A 221 9.62 20.82 -9.86
CA LYS A 221 8.86 19.73 -10.49
C LYS A 221 8.42 18.64 -9.49
N GLY A 222 8.79 18.77 -8.21
CA GLY A 222 8.49 17.75 -7.19
C GLY A 222 9.26 16.43 -7.36
N ILE A 223 10.35 16.44 -8.16
CA ILE A 223 11.25 15.30 -8.33
C ILE A 223 12.24 15.28 -7.17
N ASN A 224 12.34 14.13 -6.50
CA ASN A 224 13.35 13.91 -5.46
C ASN A 224 14.13 12.64 -5.75
N VAL A 225 15.46 12.76 -5.85
CA VAL A 225 16.38 11.63 -5.97
C VAL A 225 17.30 11.64 -4.74
N ASN A 226 17.10 10.68 -3.86
CA ASN A 226 17.78 10.59 -2.59
C ASN A 226 18.62 9.33 -2.48
N VAL A 227 19.93 9.47 -2.32
CA VAL A 227 20.80 8.35 -1.93
C VAL A 227 20.73 8.21 -0.42
N GLY A 228 19.85 7.33 0.06
CA GLY A 228 19.52 7.20 1.49
C GLY A 228 20.45 6.26 2.26
N LEU A 229 21.10 5.30 1.57
CA LEU A 229 22.01 4.37 2.21
C LEU A 229 23.27 4.23 1.37
N ILE A 230 24.43 4.14 2.05
CA ILE A 230 25.72 3.84 1.46
C ILE A 230 26.50 2.87 2.36
N SER A 231 27.24 1.96 1.74
CA SER A 231 28.21 1.12 2.43
C SER A 231 29.44 0.88 1.56
N GLY A 232 30.59 0.54 2.17
CA GLY A 232 31.78 0.21 1.39
C GLY A 232 33.08 0.24 2.19
N GLY A 233 34.13 -0.34 1.56
CA GLY A 233 35.44 -0.47 2.15
C GLY A 233 35.54 -1.59 3.21
N THR A 234 36.74 -1.89 3.64
CA THR A 234 37.04 -2.94 4.61
C THR A 234 37.95 -2.46 5.74
N SER A 235 38.83 -1.46 5.47
CA SER A 235 39.81 -0.94 6.41
C SER A 235 40.23 0.48 5.98
N VAL A 236 40.55 1.31 6.95
CA VAL A 236 40.98 2.72 6.75
C VAL A 236 42.25 2.85 5.91
N ASN A 237 43.14 1.87 5.98
CA ASN A 237 44.45 1.91 5.32
C ASN A 237 44.51 1.13 4.00
N THR A 238 43.35 0.71 3.47
CA THR A 238 43.24 0.02 2.18
C THR A 238 42.26 0.71 1.25
N ILE A 239 42.57 0.73 -0.05
CA ILE A 239 41.66 1.24 -1.07
C ILE A 239 40.45 0.31 -1.17
N ALA A 240 39.26 0.88 -1.14
CA ALA A 240 38.00 0.14 -1.12
C ALA A 240 37.77 -0.62 -2.43
N PRO A 241 37.70 -1.97 -2.40
CA PRO A 241 37.42 -2.77 -3.60
C PRO A 241 35.94 -2.83 -3.95
N PHE A 242 35.05 -2.42 -3.04
CA PHE A 242 33.61 -2.48 -3.19
C PHE A 242 32.93 -1.33 -2.43
N ALA A 243 31.88 -0.80 -3.03
CA ALA A 243 30.96 0.13 -2.39
C ALA A 243 29.56 -0.03 -3.01
N GLU A 244 28.54 0.30 -2.26
CA GLU A 244 27.16 0.26 -2.75
C GLU A 244 26.31 1.39 -2.18
N ALA A 245 25.23 1.72 -2.89
CA ALA A 245 24.26 2.70 -2.49
C ALA A 245 22.85 2.24 -2.82
N ALA A 246 21.86 2.64 -1.96
CA ALA A 246 20.45 2.53 -2.24
C ALA A 246 19.87 3.94 -2.47
N ILE A 247 19.08 4.07 -3.52
CA ILE A 247 18.56 5.33 -4.04
C ILE A 247 17.04 5.23 -4.04
N ASP A 248 16.34 6.19 -3.40
CA ASP A 248 14.89 6.38 -3.49
C ASP A 248 14.60 7.52 -4.47
N VAL A 249 13.59 7.32 -5.31
CA VAL A 249 13.13 8.31 -6.29
C VAL A 249 11.65 8.58 -6.07
N ARG A 250 11.28 9.87 -6.04
CA ARG A 250 9.89 10.33 -6.00
C ARG A 250 9.62 11.26 -7.17
N ILE A 251 8.45 11.11 -7.79
CA ILE A 251 8.02 11.83 -8.99
C ILE A 251 6.57 12.29 -8.86
N GLU A 252 6.23 13.38 -9.57
CA GLU A 252 4.87 13.92 -9.64
C GLU A 252 4.10 13.46 -10.88
N THR A 253 4.81 13.12 -11.96
CA THR A 253 4.22 12.63 -13.21
C THR A 253 4.95 11.38 -13.70
N TRP A 254 4.29 10.59 -14.53
CA TRP A 254 4.91 9.41 -15.15
C TRP A 254 6.02 9.79 -16.14
N GLU A 255 5.82 10.90 -16.87
CA GLU A 255 6.79 11.43 -17.83
C GLU A 255 8.09 11.88 -17.15
N ASP A 256 8.00 12.46 -15.94
CA ASP A 256 9.17 12.76 -15.11
C ASP A 256 9.89 11.48 -14.69
N GLY A 257 9.11 10.41 -14.41
CA GLY A 257 9.65 9.09 -14.09
C GLY A 257 10.53 8.53 -15.18
N ASP A 258 10.07 8.53 -16.43
CA ASP A 258 10.84 8.07 -17.59
C ASP A 258 12.10 8.91 -17.81
N THR A 259 12.01 10.22 -17.59
CA THR A 259 13.14 11.14 -17.70
C THR A 259 14.20 10.86 -16.64
N VAL A 260 13.78 10.72 -15.38
CA VAL A 260 14.69 10.43 -14.25
C VAL A 260 15.29 9.04 -14.36
N ASP A 261 14.50 8.02 -14.73
CA ASP A 261 15.00 6.66 -14.95
C ASP A 261 16.09 6.63 -16.01
N SER A 262 15.88 7.32 -17.13
CA SER A 262 16.87 7.43 -18.20
C SER A 262 18.14 8.12 -17.72
N ALA A 263 18.02 9.23 -16.97
CA ALA A 263 19.16 9.97 -16.44
C ALA A 263 19.95 9.16 -15.40
N ILE A 264 19.30 8.41 -14.51
CA ILE A 264 19.96 7.51 -13.54
C ILE A 264 20.72 6.43 -14.29
N LYS A 265 20.11 5.78 -15.28
CA LYS A 265 20.76 4.75 -16.11
C LYS A 265 21.96 5.32 -16.87
N GLU A 266 21.84 6.51 -17.43
CA GLU A 266 22.95 7.18 -18.11
C GLU A 266 24.12 7.47 -17.14
N ILE A 267 23.86 8.09 -15.98
CA ILE A 267 24.89 8.38 -14.97
C ILE A 267 25.62 7.09 -14.54
N CYS A 268 24.90 5.99 -14.40
CA CYS A 268 25.44 4.71 -13.94
C CYS A 268 25.99 3.80 -15.05
N SER A 269 25.86 4.18 -16.33
CA SER A 269 26.29 3.37 -17.47
C SER A 269 27.80 3.39 -17.72
N TYR A 270 28.52 4.37 -17.19
CA TYR A 270 29.96 4.55 -17.41
C TYR A 270 30.71 4.79 -16.11
N SER A 271 31.96 4.38 -16.08
CA SER A 271 32.91 4.65 -14.98
C SER A 271 33.64 5.96 -15.20
N GLU A 272 33.77 6.80 -14.18
CA GLU A 272 34.62 7.99 -14.19
C GLU A 272 36.05 7.68 -13.78
N ILE A 273 36.23 6.67 -12.97
CA ILE A 273 37.54 6.17 -12.56
C ILE A 273 37.88 4.94 -13.40
N PRO A 274 38.89 5.00 -14.25
CA PRO A 274 39.30 3.86 -15.10
C PRO A 274 39.53 2.61 -14.27
N GLY A 275 38.85 1.52 -14.66
CA GLY A 275 39.01 0.22 -14.01
C GLY A 275 37.98 -0.07 -12.90
N THR A 276 37.06 0.84 -12.62
CA THR A 276 35.86 0.52 -11.85
C THR A 276 34.81 -0.15 -12.74
N ARG A 277 33.88 -0.91 -12.13
CA ARG A 277 32.74 -1.52 -12.79
C ARG A 277 31.48 -1.21 -11.96
N LEU A 278 30.43 -0.77 -12.62
CA LEU A 278 29.16 -0.45 -11.99
C LEU A 278 28.11 -1.49 -12.35
N GLU A 279 27.25 -1.79 -11.38
CA GLU A 279 26.06 -2.63 -11.55
C GLU A 279 24.87 -1.87 -10.96
N LEU A 280 23.97 -1.42 -11.83
CA LEU A 280 22.71 -0.77 -11.43
C LEU A 280 21.58 -1.78 -11.55
N THR A 281 20.74 -1.86 -10.51
CA THR A 281 19.47 -2.59 -10.52
C THR A 281 18.36 -1.70 -9.97
N GLY A 282 17.11 -2.03 -10.29
CA GLY A 282 15.95 -1.22 -9.89
C GLY A 282 15.40 -0.38 -11.05
N ASN A 283 14.25 0.22 -10.82
CA ASN A 283 13.53 1.05 -11.77
C ASN A 283 12.46 1.88 -11.05
N ILE A 284 11.76 2.74 -11.79
CA ILE A 284 10.49 3.32 -11.33
C ILE A 284 9.43 2.21 -11.35
N THR A 285 8.90 1.90 -10.18
CA THR A 285 7.94 0.80 -10.00
C THR A 285 6.51 1.30 -9.84
N ARG A 286 6.33 2.47 -9.25
CA ARG A 286 5.03 3.03 -8.95
C ARG A 286 4.77 4.30 -9.78
N PRO A 287 3.74 4.34 -10.63
CA PRO A 287 3.34 5.57 -11.34
C PRO A 287 2.87 6.63 -10.35
N ALA A 288 2.93 7.89 -10.71
CA ALA A 288 2.27 8.95 -9.94
C ALA A 288 0.75 8.85 -10.14
N TRP A 289 0.02 9.17 -9.09
CA TRP A 289 -1.42 9.26 -9.12
C TRP A 289 -1.86 10.70 -8.86
N ASN A 290 -2.49 11.27 -9.87
CA ASN A 290 -3.00 12.64 -9.85
C ASN A 290 -4.54 12.62 -9.89
N LEU A 291 -5.16 13.64 -9.29
CA LEU A 291 -6.61 13.79 -9.25
C LEU A 291 -7.18 14.00 -10.66
N THR A 292 -8.22 13.25 -11.00
CA THR A 292 -8.97 13.38 -12.26
C THR A 292 -10.38 13.87 -11.99
N ALA A 293 -11.07 14.38 -13.01
CA ALA A 293 -12.46 14.85 -12.88
C ALA A 293 -13.42 13.71 -12.42
N GLU A 294 -13.16 12.49 -12.87
CA GLU A 294 -13.92 11.31 -12.46
C GLU A 294 -13.66 10.95 -10.99
N ALA A 295 -12.42 11.11 -10.51
CA ALA A 295 -12.08 10.92 -9.11
C ALA A 295 -12.67 12.03 -8.24
N GLU A 296 -12.73 13.30 -8.69
CA GLU A 296 -13.46 14.38 -8.00
C GLU A 296 -14.95 14.05 -7.83
N ALA A 297 -15.59 13.49 -8.86
CA ALA A 297 -16.98 13.07 -8.78
C ALA A 297 -17.18 11.92 -7.76
N LEU A 298 -16.20 11.00 -7.67
CA LEU A 298 -16.20 9.92 -6.68
C LEU A 298 -16.00 10.47 -5.26
N ILE A 299 -15.08 11.42 -5.05
CA ILE A 299 -14.88 12.13 -3.78
C ILE A 299 -16.16 12.82 -3.34
N ALA A 300 -16.86 13.49 -4.26
CA ALA A 300 -18.12 14.18 -3.93
C ALA A 300 -19.18 13.20 -3.39
N ILE A 301 -19.29 12.00 -3.99
CA ILE A 301 -20.21 10.95 -3.51
C ILE A 301 -19.79 10.50 -2.10
N ILE A 302 -18.50 10.21 -1.87
CA ILE A 302 -18.00 9.73 -0.58
C ILE A 302 -18.19 10.79 0.50
N THR A 303 -17.91 12.06 0.19
CA THR A 303 -18.05 13.19 1.11
C THR A 303 -19.53 13.41 1.46
N GLU A 304 -20.44 13.32 0.48
CA GLU A 304 -21.90 13.42 0.69
C GLU A 304 -22.38 12.31 1.65
N GLU A 305 -21.96 11.06 1.44
CA GLU A 305 -22.30 9.96 2.35
C GLU A 305 -21.66 10.13 3.74
N GLY A 306 -20.44 10.66 3.81
CA GLY A 306 -19.80 11.04 5.07
C GLY A 306 -20.62 12.06 5.85
N GLN A 307 -21.03 13.16 5.20
CA GLN A 307 -21.83 14.23 5.83
C GLN A 307 -23.17 13.73 6.38
N LYS A 308 -23.87 12.83 5.68
CA LYS A 308 -25.11 12.19 6.16
C LYS A 308 -24.89 11.42 7.48
N ASN A 309 -23.66 10.96 7.73
CA ASN A 309 -23.30 10.21 8.93
C ASN A 309 -22.60 11.07 10.00
N GLY A 310 -22.44 12.38 9.75
CA GLY A 310 -21.80 13.32 10.66
C GLY A 310 -20.27 13.33 10.56
N LEU A 311 -19.70 12.80 9.46
CA LEU A 311 -18.26 12.85 9.18
C LEU A 311 -17.95 14.04 8.27
N GLU A 312 -16.98 14.85 8.65
CA GLU A 312 -16.43 15.90 7.81
C GLU A 312 -15.18 15.33 7.11
N LEU A 313 -15.33 14.96 5.84
CA LEU A 313 -14.28 14.36 5.05
C LEU A 313 -13.68 15.41 4.11
N LEU A 314 -12.39 15.66 4.25
CA LEU A 314 -11.57 16.36 3.28
C LEU A 314 -10.78 15.33 2.48
N HIS A 315 -10.07 15.77 1.46
CA HIS A 315 -9.09 14.95 0.75
C HIS A 315 -7.76 15.68 0.63
N GLU A 316 -6.68 14.93 0.64
CA GLU A 316 -5.34 15.49 0.63
C GLU A 316 -4.42 14.67 -0.28
N LYS A 317 -3.27 15.28 -0.62
CA LYS A 317 -2.18 14.62 -1.33
C LYS A 317 -1.23 13.96 -0.34
N SER A 318 -0.83 12.72 -0.61
CA SER A 318 0.15 12.00 0.18
C SER A 318 1.50 11.88 -0.53
N GLY A 319 2.58 11.94 0.25
CA GLY A 319 3.95 11.75 -0.25
C GLY A 319 4.34 10.28 -0.47
N GLY A 320 3.62 9.34 0.17
CA GLY A 320 3.81 7.90 0.00
C GLY A 320 2.98 7.34 -1.16
N GLY A 321 3.38 6.20 -1.71
CA GLY A 321 2.58 5.47 -2.70
C GLY A 321 1.58 4.53 -2.03
N SER A 322 0.58 4.05 -2.78
CA SER A 322 -0.30 2.93 -2.45
C SER A 322 -0.77 2.25 -3.73
N ASP A 323 -1.62 1.24 -3.60
CA ASP A 323 -2.19 0.57 -4.78
C ASP A 323 -3.17 1.45 -5.58
N ALA A 324 -3.61 2.59 -5.03
CA ALA A 324 -4.31 3.64 -5.77
C ALA A 324 -3.51 4.15 -6.98
N ASN A 325 -2.18 4.19 -6.88
CA ASN A 325 -1.32 4.54 -8.00
C ASN A 325 -1.48 3.58 -9.18
N LEU A 326 -1.65 2.28 -8.90
CA LEU A 326 -1.79 1.25 -9.94
C LEU A 326 -3.17 1.28 -10.58
N THR A 327 -4.23 1.42 -9.79
CA THR A 327 -5.60 1.49 -10.30
C THR A 327 -5.85 2.76 -11.10
N SER A 328 -5.33 3.90 -10.64
CA SER A 328 -5.38 5.15 -11.39
C SER A 328 -4.60 5.05 -12.69
N PHE A 329 -3.42 4.45 -12.68
CA PHE A 329 -2.63 4.19 -13.90
C PHE A 329 -3.34 3.25 -14.87
N ALA A 330 -4.14 2.31 -14.38
CA ALA A 330 -5.00 1.46 -15.19
C ALA A 330 -6.19 2.22 -15.82
N GLY A 331 -6.39 3.49 -15.47
CA GLY A 331 -7.34 4.42 -16.09
C GLY A 331 -8.70 4.47 -15.41
N ILE A 332 -8.85 4.02 -14.16
CA ILE A 332 -10.11 4.12 -13.42
C ILE A 332 -10.01 5.13 -12.27
N PRO A 333 -11.10 5.87 -11.96
CA PRO A 333 -11.14 6.76 -10.82
C PRO A 333 -10.88 5.96 -9.53
N SER A 334 -9.93 6.44 -8.74
CA SER A 334 -9.46 5.77 -7.55
C SER A 334 -9.46 6.73 -6.37
N ILE A 335 -9.86 6.25 -5.19
CA ILE A 335 -9.80 7.01 -3.92
C ILE A 335 -9.24 6.08 -2.85
N ASP A 336 -8.40 6.67 -2.00
CA ASP A 336 -7.70 5.99 -0.93
C ASP A 336 -8.03 6.61 0.44
N GLY A 337 -7.60 5.97 1.54
CA GLY A 337 -7.89 6.45 2.89
C GLY A 337 -9.31 6.14 3.37
N LEU A 338 -9.91 5.06 2.86
CA LEU A 338 -11.26 4.63 3.27
C LEU A 338 -11.25 3.72 4.52
N GLY A 339 -10.09 3.30 4.97
CA GLY A 339 -9.92 2.52 6.18
C GLY A 339 -10.17 3.29 7.47
N PRO A 340 -10.00 2.64 8.63
CA PRO A 340 -10.13 3.25 9.96
C PRO A 340 -9.13 4.38 10.22
N VAL A 341 -9.30 5.07 11.35
CA VAL A 341 -8.43 6.14 11.82
C VAL A 341 -7.45 5.58 12.85
N GLY A 342 -6.21 5.95 12.73
CA GLY A 342 -5.13 5.66 13.66
C GLY A 342 -3.89 6.47 13.28
N ALA A 343 -2.76 6.12 13.83
CA ALA A 343 -1.49 6.74 13.46
C ALA A 343 -0.29 5.84 13.73
N ASP A 344 0.89 6.38 13.46
CA ASP A 344 2.18 5.73 13.68
C ASP A 344 2.36 4.43 12.91
N ALA A 345 1.73 4.31 11.71
CA ALA A 345 2.00 3.22 10.79
C ALA A 345 3.52 3.03 10.63
N HIS A 346 4.00 1.78 10.53
CA HIS A 346 5.40 1.40 10.41
C HIS A 346 6.26 1.66 11.69
N GLN A 347 5.64 2.04 12.82
CA GLN A 347 6.33 2.28 14.09
C GLN A 347 5.87 1.31 15.18
N GLU A 348 6.67 1.19 16.25
CA GLU A 348 6.30 0.34 17.39
C GLU A 348 5.08 0.89 18.15
N SER A 349 4.84 2.20 18.06
CA SER A 349 3.70 2.92 18.65
C SER A 349 2.43 2.87 17.80
N GLU A 350 2.42 2.14 16.70
CA GLU A 350 1.28 2.01 15.80
C GLU A 350 -0.02 1.69 16.55
N TYR A 351 -1.07 2.47 16.28
CA TYR A 351 -2.36 2.30 16.92
C TYR A 351 -3.56 2.54 16.00
N LEU A 352 -4.65 1.86 16.35
CA LEU A 352 -6.00 2.05 15.81
C LEU A 352 -6.86 2.82 16.82
N TYR A 353 -7.60 3.84 16.38
CA TYR A 353 -8.68 4.47 17.14
C TYR A 353 -9.97 3.67 16.95
N ILE A 354 -10.34 2.87 17.96
CA ILE A 354 -11.44 1.89 17.90
C ILE A 354 -12.79 2.50 17.48
N PRO A 355 -13.22 3.67 17.99
CA PRO A 355 -14.52 4.25 17.58
C PRO A 355 -14.63 4.50 16.08
N SER A 356 -13.53 4.69 15.36
CA SER A 356 -13.53 4.86 13.90
C SER A 356 -13.95 3.61 13.13
N LEU A 357 -13.85 2.43 13.72
CA LEU A 357 -14.27 1.17 13.08
C LEU A 357 -15.72 1.24 12.60
N ALA A 358 -16.64 1.56 13.52
CA ALA A 358 -18.07 1.64 13.18
C ALA A 358 -18.37 2.77 12.19
N GLU A 359 -17.68 3.90 12.31
CA GLU A 359 -17.86 5.06 11.44
C GLU A 359 -17.43 4.75 10.00
N ARG A 360 -16.25 4.15 9.83
CA ARG A 360 -15.69 3.80 8.52
C ARG A 360 -16.39 2.63 7.86
N THR A 361 -16.82 1.64 8.65
CA THR A 361 -17.68 0.55 8.18
C THR A 361 -18.99 1.09 7.61
N LEU A 362 -19.64 2.02 8.30
CA LEU A 362 -20.87 2.64 7.86
C LEU A 362 -20.66 3.48 6.59
N LEU A 363 -19.58 4.25 6.55
CA LEU A 363 -19.21 5.04 5.36
C LEU A 363 -19.04 4.13 4.15
N LEU A 364 -18.24 3.09 4.29
CA LEU A 364 -17.94 2.15 3.19
C LEU A 364 -19.22 1.45 2.69
N ALA A 365 -20.07 0.98 3.60
CA ALA A 365 -21.35 0.36 3.23
C ALA A 365 -22.24 1.32 2.44
N ASN A 366 -22.41 2.58 2.89
CA ASN A 366 -23.23 3.58 2.22
C ASN A 366 -22.64 3.99 0.85
N VAL A 367 -21.33 4.09 0.74
CA VAL A 367 -20.64 4.39 -0.53
C VAL A 367 -20.87 3.26 -1.54
N ILE A 368 -20.71 1.99 -1.13
CA ILE A 368 -20.99 0.83 -1.99
C ILE A 368 -22.45 0.83 -2.44
N GLU A 369 -23.39 1.04 -1.52
CA GLU A 369 -24.82 1.14 -1.83
C GLU A 369 -25.10 2.24 -2.87
N ARG A 370 -24.55 3.43 -2.66
CA ARG A 370 -24.74 4.60 -3.52
C ARG A 370 -24.14 4.40 -4.92
N LEU A 371 -22.98 3.76 -5.02
CA LEU A 371 -22.32 3.47 -6.30
C LEU A 371 -23.03 2.36 -7.08
N SER A 372 -23.69 1.43 -6.37
CA SER A 372 -24.42 0.32 -6.97
C SER A 372 -25.85 0.70 -7.42
N SER A 373 -26.38 1.82 -6.94
CA SER A 373 -27.74 2.29 -7.24
C SER A 373 -27.82 3.14 -8.52
N LYS A 374 -26.74 3.27 -9.25
CA LYS A 374 -26.66 3.96 -10.55
C LYS A 374 -26.55 2.96 -11.66
#